data_2eaaf5fe9cb08efa6630fbb24f4f6f54
#
_entry.id   2eaaf5fe9cb08efa6630fbb24f4f6f54
#
_cell.length_a   1.000
_cell.length_b   1.000
_cell.length_c   1.000
_cell.angle_alpha   90.00
_cell.angle_beta   90.00
_cell.angle_gamma   90.00
#
_symmetry.space_group_name_H-M   'P 1'
#
loop_
_entity.id
_entity.type
_entity.pdbx_description
1 polymer ?
#
loop_
_entity_poly.entity_id
_entity_poly.type
_entity_poly.pdbx_seq_one_letter_code
_entity_poly.pdbx_strand_id
1 'polypeptide(L)'
;MREREQIPRVIDVSRNVAAPLSREAGEGGGLGVFRYALIALILLGAALRLYAAQGDLWLDEIWTLNLLERAHSFGDVFIGLHHDNNHVANSAWLYVIGPNASVPLMRLAAVAFGTLAIPAAAAASRRYCDAAGLLAAFVFAISYFFVHYGSEARGYAGMTLAVLLAYGLVDAILAEGASRRSLLALAAAIGFGTFSHLTMIEASGALALTALLRFRRCGLGRAVAIGAVAGLASLPALFCFAYGALAPDFQVGAMVPLSPAIFAEGVAGMARATLGFPRGVDDFALLGAAGLLALGLLAVLPAERRIFPAIAVFGLPLLHIAAGLPSQQYPRFHSTAAIGLALLAAEGCAALWRAGARRRRAAAVLLGAFAIGGAVQLADFYRFGRGHYADAVRIMAERKEARYAVDFARGETKAVVAYHARKLGVVATAVSLAEWCASPPAFLLVVDLPDSRADHAERRSAGPQECRADFLRRGYFPASGLSGFAWTLYERETNPEAEITRSAR
;
A
#
# COMPACT_ATOMS: atom_id res chain seq x y z
N MET A 1 -72.89 30.69 -9.81
CA MET A 1 -72.20 29.41 -9.71
C MET A 1 -70.71 29.64 -10.01
N ARG A 2 -69.84 29.61 -9.01
CA ARG A 2 -68.37 29.69 -9.14
C ARG A 2 -67.82 28.37 -8.63
N GLU A 3 -67.36 27.55 -9.52
CA GLU A 3 -66.58 26.33 -9.17
C GLU A 3 -65.26 26.74 -8.60
N ARG A 4 -64.92 26.20 -7.42
CA ARG A 4 -63.61 26.32 -6.76
C ARG A 4 -62.76 25.14 -7.27
N GLU A 5 -61.74 25.41 -8.06
CA GLU A 5 -60.66 24.48 -8.37
C GLU A 5 -59.92 24.07 -7.07
N GLN A 6 -59.90 22.78 -6.82
CA GLN A 6 -59.09 22.19 -5.75
C GLN A 6 -57.65 22.01 -6.26
N ILE A 7 -56.72 22.78 -5.70
CA ILE A 7 -55.30 22.62 -5.91
C ILE A 7 -54.83 21.35 -5.16
N PRO A 8 -54.14 20.40 -5.80
CA PRO A 8 -53.63 19.22 -5.13
C PRO A 8 -52.52 19.60 -4.12
N ARG A 9 -52.63 19.06 -2.88
CA ARG A 9 -51.67 19.23 -1.82
C ARG A 9 -50.29 18.67 -2.26
N VAL A 10 -49.30 19.53 -2.34
CA VAL A 10 -47.90 19.17 -2.43
C VAL A 10 -47.51 18.30 -1.20
N ILE A 11 -47.10 17.08 -1.45
CA ILE A 11 -46.59 16.17 -0.42
C ILE A 11 -45.30 16.78 0.12
N ASP A 12 -45.35 17.26 1.35
CA ASP A 12 -44.20 17.79 2.09
C ASP A 12 -43.25 16.63 2.49
N VAL A 13 -42.21 16.42 1.67
CA VAL A 13 -41.16 15.41 1.87
C VAL A 13 -40.18 15.79 2.99
N SER A 14 -40.37 16.97 3.63
CA SER A 14 -39.40 17.49 4.61
C SER A 14 -39.57 16.92 6.04
N ARG A 15 -40.58 16.12 6.34
CA ARG A 15 -40.87 15.62 7.69
C ARG A 15 -40.28 14.27 8.08
N ASN A 16 -39.49 13.61 7.22
CA ASN A 16 -38.87 12.31 7.54
C ASN A 16 -37.34 12.36 7.77
N VAL A 17 -36.77 13.52 8.09
CA VAL A 17 -35.36 13.65 8.44
C VAL A 17 -35.25 14.15 9.88
N ALA A 18 -34.79 13.30 10.77
CA ALA A 18 -34.47 13.53 12.18
C ALA A 18 -35.55 13.12 13.19
N ALA A 19 -35.85 11.82 13.25
CA ALA A 19 -36.15 11.24 14.55
C ALA A 19 -34.84 11.11 15.33
N PRO A 20 -34.67 11.69 16.53
CA PRO A 20 -33.53 11.36 17.40
C PRO A 20 -33.62 9.87 17.71
N LEU A 21 -32.51 9.15 17.46
CA LEU A 21 -32.37 7.75 17.86
C LEU A 21 -32.60 7.68 19.35
N SER A 22 -33.80 7.23 19.76
CA SER A 22 -34.10 6.88 21.12
C SER A 22 -33.09 5.80 21.53
N ARG A 23 -32.24 6.13 22.51
CA ARG A 23 -31.40 5.19 23.24
C ARG A 23 -32.36 4.27 24.00
N GLU A 24 -32.71 3.14 23.39
CA GLU A 24 -33.45 2.12 24.11
C GLU A 24 -32.51 1.35 25.05
N ALA A 25 -32.97 1.18 26.25
CA ALA A 25 -32.34 0.50 27.37
C ALA A 25 -32.00 -0.96 27.02
N GLY A 26 -30.74 -1.21 26.79
CA GLY A 26 -30.09 -2.49 26.49
C GLY A 26 -28.55 -2.32 26.44
N GLU A 27 -28.07 -1.16 26.88
CA GLU A 27 -26.71 -0.63 26.57
C GLU A 27 -25.55 -1.41 27.19
N GLY A 28 -25.74 -2.24 28.21
CA GLY A 28 -24.63 -2.97 28.87
C GLY A 28 -24.07 -4.14 28.06
N GLY A 29 -24.90 -4.89 27.36
CA GLY A 29 -24.49 -6.07 26.58
C GLY A 29 -23.88 -5.73 25.23
N GLY A 30 -24.47 -4.77 24.52
CA GLY A 30 -24.03 -4.42 23.15
C GLY A 30 -22.65 -3.75 23.10
N LEU A 31 -22.36 -2.85 24.05
CA LEU A 31 -21.04 -2.18 24.17
C LEU A 31 -19.93 -3.17 24.53
N GLY A 32 -20.23 -4.18 25.37
CA GLY A 32 -19.30 -5.25 25.71
C GLY A 32 -18.92 -6.07 24.49
N VAL A 33 -19.90 -6.54 23.73
CA VAL A 33 -19.68 -7.34 22.50
C VAL A 33 -18.86 -6.56 21.46
N PHE A 34 -19.18 -5.27 21.23
CA PHE A 34 -18.41 -4.42 20.31
C PHE A 34 -16.94 -4.34 20.73
N ARG A 35 -16.66 -4.08 22.01
CA ARG A 35 -15.30 -3.94 22.53
C ARG A 35 -14.51 -5.24 22.38
N TYR A 36 -15.07 -6.38 22.77
CA TYR A 36 -14.38 -7.67 22.65
C TYR A 36 -14.13 -8.06 21.20
N ALA A 37 -15.11 -7.84 20.30
CA ALA A 37 -14.93 -8.08 18.88
C ALA A 37 -13.82 -7.18 18.29
N LEU A 38 -13.80 -5.89 18.64
CA LEU A 38 -12.77 -4.97 18.20
C LEU A 38 -11.37 -5.38 18.71
N ILE A 39 -11.24 -5.76 19.98
CA ILE A 39 -9.97 -6.24 20.55
C ILE A 39 -9.51 -7.50 19.79
N ALA A 40 -10.40 -8.46 19.54
CA ALA A 40 -10.07 -9.66 18.79
C ALA A 40 -9.55 -9.32 17.37
N LEU A 41 -10.18 -8.37 16.67
CA LEU A 41 -9.76 -7.92 15.35
C LEU A 41 -8.41 -7.19 15.39
N ILE A 42 -8.16 -6.38 16.43
CA ILE A 42 -6.85 -5.72 16.63
C ILE A 42 -5.76 -6.77 16.83
N LEU A 43 -6.00 -7.76 17.71
CA LEU A 43 -5.04 -8.83 17.99
C LEU A 43 -4.77 -9.70 16.75
N LEU A 44 -5.83 -10.07 16.02
CA LEU A 44 -5.71 -10.79 14.75
C LEU A 44 -4.88 -9.98 13.73
N GLY A 45 -5.23 -8.71 13.52
CA GLY A 45 -4.54 -7.84 12.58
C GLY A 45 -3.08 -7.58 12.97
N ALA A 46 -2.77 -7.47 14.26
CA ALA A 46 -1.41 -7.39 14.77
C ALA A 46 -0.62 -8.68 14.48
N ALA A 47 -1.20 -9.84 14.79
CA ALA A 47 -0.56 -11.14 14.54
C ALA A 47 -0.26 -11.35 13.05
N LEU A 48 -1.21 -11.04 12.16
CA LEU A 48 -1.02 -11.13 10.71
C LEU A 48 0.14 -10.24 10.23
N ARG A 49 0.26 -9.02 10.74
CA ARG A 49 1.34 -8.09 10.36
C ARG A 49 2.69 -8.48 10.96
N LEU A 50 2.73 -8.94 12.20
CA LEU A 50 3.96 -9.42 12.84
C LEU A 50 4.52 -10.63 12.09
N TYR A 51 3.66 -11.56 11.64
CA TYR A 51 4.10 -12.67 10.82
C TYR A 51 4.57 -12.20 9.43
N ALA A 52 3.84 -11.30 8.79
CA ALA A 52 4.19 -10.70 7.50
C ALA A 52 5.48 -9.83 7.55
N ALA A 53 5.89 -9.37 8.74
CA ALA A 53 7.11 -8.60 8.94
C ALA A 53 8.38 -9.46 8.97
N GLN A 54 8.26 -10.78 8.87
CA GLN A 54 9.39 -11.70 8.76
C GLN A 54 9.95 -11.73 7.33
N GLY A 55 11.08 -12.44 7.15
CA GLY A 55 11.72 -12.63 5.85
C GLY A 55 12.64 -11.49 5.43
N ASP A 56 13.18 -11.59 4.24
CA ASP A 56 14.20 -10.67 3.74
C ASP A 56 13.69 -9.25 3.48
N LEU A 57 14.57 -8.27 3.61
CA LEU A 57 14.31 -6.92 3.12
C LEU A 57 14.36 -6.91 1.59
N TRP A 58 13.44 -6.19 0.97
CA TRP A 58 13.41 -6.01 -0.46
C TRP A 58 13.97 -4.64 -0.89
N LEU A 59 14.07 -4.40 -2.19
CA LEU A 59 14.78 -3.27 -2.79
C LEU A 59 14.51 -1.91 -2.14
N ASP A 60 13.24 -1.50 -2.01
CA ASP A 60 12.93 -0.15 -1.51
C ASP A 60 13.24 0.01 -0.02
N GLU A 61 13.14 -1.07 0.78
CA GLU A 61 13.56 -1.06 2.19
C GLU A 61 15.09 -0.94 2.29
N ILE A 62 15.83 -1.71 1.46
CA ILE A 62 17.29 -1.65 1.39
C ILE A 62 17.75 -0.27 0.89
N TRP A 63 17.06 0.30 -0.07
CA TRP A 63 17.36 1.65 -0.56
C TRP A 63 17.26 2.69 0.54
N THR A 64 16.22 2.63 1.37
CA THR A 64 16.11 3.54 2.51
C THR A 64 17.29 3.39 3.46
N LEU A 65 17.77 2.16 3.73
CA LEU A 65 18.95 1.93 4.57
C LEU A 65 20.22 2.51 3.92
N ASN A 66 20.43 2.29 2.62
CA ASN A 66 21.58 2.84 1.89
C ASN A 66 21.57 4.39 1.85
N LEU A 67 20.38 5.01 1.78
CA LEU A 67 20.26 6.46 1.90
C LEU A 67 20.66 6.94 3.30
N LEU A 68 20.24 6.22 4.33
CA LEU A 68 20.57 6.55 5.72
C LEU A 68 22.07 6.41 6.05
N GLU A 69 22.84 5.60 5.31
CA GLU A 69 24.29 5.55 5.41
C GLU A 69 24.97 6.91 5.10
N ARG A 70 24.27 7.79 4.36
CA ARG A 70 24.74 9.16 4.02
C ARG A 70 24.30 10.23 5.02
N ALA A 71 23.43 9.89 5.96
CA ALA A 71 22.93 10.82 6.97
C ALA A 71 23.95 10.97 8.10
N HIS A 72 24.47 12.17 8.30
CA HIS A 72 25.42 12.49 9.38
C HIS A 72 24.73 13.00 10.65
N SER A 73 23.48 13.41 10.53
CA SER A 73 22.66 13.91 11.63
C SER A 73 21.20 13.48 11.47
N PHE A 74 20.43 13.54 12.57
CA PHE A 74 18.98 13.32 12.50
C PHE A 74 18.26 14.34 11.60
N GLY A 75 18.81 15.56 11.49
CA GLY A 75 18.28 16.59 10.58
C GLY A 75 18.35 16.20 9.11
N ASP A 76 19.38 15.41 8.72
CA ASP A 76 19.55 14.98 7.33
C ASP A 76 18.43 14.05 6.87
N VAL A 77 17.76 13.35 7.79
CA VAL A 77 16.58 12.53 7.47
C VAL A 77 15.48 13.38 6.80
N PHE A 78 15.40 14.65 7.15
CA PHE A 78 14.37 15.56 6.65
C PHE A 78 14.77 16.27 5.36
N ILE A 79 16.02 16.70 5.23
CA ILE A 79 16.46 17.59 4.16
C ILE A 79 17.75 17.14 3.46
N GLY A 80 18.46 16.14 3.96
CA GLY A 80 19.73 15.66 3.41
C GLY A 80 19.64 14.37 2.58
N LEU A 81 18.49 13.70 2.55
CA LEU A 81 18.28 12.50 1.75
C LEU A 81 17.55 12.84 0.46
N HIS A 82 18.32 13.07 -0.60
CA HIS A 82 17.82 13.58 -1.90
C HIS A 82 17.33 12.44 -2.79
N HIS A 83 16.21 11.82 -2.42
CA HIS A 83 15.62 10.69 -3.15
C HIS A 83 14.11 10.62 -2.92
N ASP A 84 13.35 10.26 -3.97
CA ASP A 84 11.90 10.08 -3.91
C ASP A 84 11.46 8.93 -2.98
N ASN A 85 12.37 7.99 -2.68
CA ASN A 85 12.15 6.88 -1.74
C ASN A 85 12.28 7.28 -0.26
N ASN A 86 12.58 8.55 0.06
CA ASN A 86 12.68 9.02 1.44
C ASN A 86 11.29 9.21 2.07
N HIS A 87 10.83 8.23 2.80
CA HIS A 87 9.64 8.30 3.64
C HIS A 87 10.03 8.77 5.04
N VAL A 88 10.07 10.08 5.27
CA VAL A 88 10.72 10.72 6.42
C VAL A 88 10.37 10.09 7.76
N ALA A 89 9.10 9.81 8.06
CA ALA A 89 8.70 9.19 9.33
C ALA A 89 9.29 7.78 9.50
N ASN A 90 9.33 6.98 8.44
CA ASN A 90 9.96 5.66 8.46
C ASN A 90 11.49 5.75 8.49
N SER A 91 12.07 6.66 7.72
CA SER A 91 13.52 6.91 7.71
C SER A 91 14.00 7.38 9.09
N ALA A 92 13.23 8.21 9.80
CA ALA A 92 13.52 8.63 11.17
C ALA A 92 13.54 7.43 12.15
N TRP A 93 12.57 6.51 12.02
CA TRP A 93 12.55 5.27 12.80
C TRP A 93 13.81 4.43 12.53
N LEU A 94 14.13 4.18 11.25
CA LEU A 94 15.29 3.40 10.86
C LEU A 94 16.62 4.05 11.30
N TYR A 95 16.71 5.39 11.24
CA TYR A 95 17.88 6.12 11.75
C TYR A 95 18.11 5.89 13.25
N VAL A 96 17.02 5.95 14.04
CA VAL A 96 17.09 5.78 15.52
C VAL A 96 17.49 4.36 15.91
N ILE A 97 16.95 3.32 15.26
CA ILE A 97 17.27 1.93 15.61
C ILE A 97 18.58 1.44 15.00
N GLY A 98 19.08 2.12 13.97
CA GLY A 98 20.34 1.85 13.29
C GLY A 98 20.29 0.68 12.27
N PRO A 99 21.34 0.58 11.42
CA PRO A 99 21.37 -0.33 10.27
C PRO A 99 21.56 -1.81 10.65
N ASN A 100 21.93 -2.09 11.90
CA ASN A 100 22.14 -3.45 12.42
C ASN A 100 20.94 -4.03 13.16
N ALA A 101 19.83 -3.30 13.22
CA ALA A 101 18.58 -3.80 13.77
C ALA A 101 18.09 -5.07 13.05
N SER A 102 17.33 -5.91 13.74
CA SER A 102 16.69 -7.06 13.10
C SER A 102 15.60 -6.61 12.15
N VAL A 103 15.32 -7.38 11.10
CA VAL A 103 14.28 -7.05 10.10
C VAL A 103 12.92 -6.81 10.74
N PRO A 104 12.42 -7.64 11.68
CA PRO A 104 11.17 -7.35 12.37
C PRO A 104 11.17 -6.03 13.13
N LEU A 105 12.30 -5.62 13.71
CA LEU A 105 12.42 -4.33 14.40
C LEU A 105 12.41 -3.17 13.40
N MET A 106 13.04 -3.32 12.25
CA MET A 106 12.97 -2.32 11.16
C MET A 106 11.53 -2.07 10.72
N ARG A 107 10.71 -3.12 10.64
CA ARG A 107 9.31 -3.08 10.23
C ARG A 107 8.33 -2.75 11.36
N LEU A 108 8.79 -2.65 12.61
CA LEU A 108 7.92 -2.51 13.78
C LEU A 108 7.06 -1.24 13.76
N ALA A 109 7.58 -0.11 13.28
CA ALA A 109 6.80 1.12 13.14
C ALA A 109 5.60 0.93 12.18
N ALA A 110 5.82 0.28 11.04
CA ALA A 110 4.75 -0.03 10.10
C ALA A 110 3.73 -1.00 10.71
N VAL A 111 4.17 -2.03 11.43
CA VAL A 111 3.30 -2.98 12.16
C VAL A 111 2.44 -2.24 13.19
N ALA A 112 3.05 -1.33 13.97
CA ALA A 112 2.33 -0.54 14.96
C ALA A 112 1.28 0.36 14.32
N PHE A 113 1.66 1.14 13.30
CA PHE A 113 0.72 2.04 12.60
C PHE A 113 -0.37 1.28 11.85
N GLY A 114 -0.03 0.17 11.17
CA GLY A 114 -1.00 -0.68 10.49
C GLY A 114 -1.98 -1.36 11.47
N THR A 115 -1.53 -1.68 12.68
CA THR A 115 -2.41 -2.20 13.75
C THR A 115 -3.31 -1.11 14.30
N LEU A 116 -2.77 0.10 14.57
CA LEU A 116 -3.55 1.26 15.01
C LEU A 116 -4.55 1.75 13.97
N ALA A 117 -4.32 1.49 12.69
CA ALA A 117 -5.28 1.78 11.62
C ALA A 117 -6.60 1.01 11.80
N ILE A 118 -6.60 -0.16 12.45
CA ILE A 118 -7.80 -0.98 12.69
C ILE A 118 -8.80 -0.26 13.62
N PRO A 119 -8.44 0.15 14.84
CA PRO A 119 -9.36 0.92 15.70
C PRO A 119 -9.65 2.30 15.13
N ALA A 120 -8.75 2.93 14.36
CA ALA A 120 -9.03 4.20 13.68
C ALA A 120 -10.13 4.05 12.62
N ALA A 121 -10.08 2.99 11.79
CA ALA A 121 -11.14 2.67 10.84
C ALA A 121 -12.47 2.37 11.53
N ALA A 122 -12.42 1.59 12.64
CA ALA A 122 -13.60 1.33 13.44
C ALA A 122 -14.23 2.62 13.97
N ALA A 123 -13.44 3.51 14.56
CA ALA A 123 -13.92 4.78 15.11
C ALA A 123 -14.52 5.69 14.04
N ALA A 124 -13.88 5.80 12.87
CA ALA A 124 -14.34 6.62 11.76
C ALA A 124 -15.67 6.10 11.18
N SER A 125 -15.81 4.78 10.93
CA SER A 125 -17.01 4.19 10.36
C SER A 125 -18.14 3.98 11.39
N ARG A 126 -17.80 3.88 12.68
CA ARG A 126 -18.78 3.83 13.78
C ARG A 126 -19.67 5.08 13.83
N ARG A 127 -19.18 6.22 13.35
CA ARG A 127 -19.99 7.44 13.21
C ARG A 127 -21.19 7.24 12.27
N TYR A 128 -21.16 6.24 11.40
CA TYR A 128 -22.32 5.81 10.61
C TYR A 128 -23.20 4.83 11.40
N CYS A 129 -22.63 3.73 11.91
CA CYS A 129 -23.26 2.80 12.84
C CYS A 129 -22.22 1.81 13.42
N ASP A 130 -22.54 1.14 14.54
CA ASP A 130 -21.64 0.18 15.19
C ASP A 130 -21.24 -0.98 14.27
N ALA A 131 -22.16 -1.51 13.47
CA ALA A 131 -21.87 -2.55 12.49
C ALA A 131 -20.84 -2.10 11.45
N ALA A 132 -20.93 -0.85 10.97
CA ALA A 132 -19.95 -0.30 10.04
C ALA A 132 -18.57 -0.19 10.69
N GLY A 133 -18.51 0.20 11.97
CA GLY A 133 -17.26 0.23 12.73
C GLY A 133 -16.59 -1.14 12.84
N LEU A 134 -17.33 -2.19 13.17
CA LEU A 134 -16.79 -3.56 13.24
C LEU A 134 -16.39 -4.10 11.86
N LEU A 135 -17.18 -3.83 10.82
CA LEU A 135 -16.84 -4.24 9.46
C LEU A 135 -15.60 -3.49 8.93
N ALA A 136 -15.43 -2.20 9.25
CA ALA A 136 -14.22 -1.47 8.91
C ALA A 136 -13.00 -2.07 9.64
N ALA A 137 -13.12 -2.34 10.95
CA ALA A 137 -12.06 -3.03 11.69
C ALA A 137 -11.71 -4.37 11.04
N PHE A 138 -12.71 -5.17 10.66
CA PHE A 138 -12.52 -6.45 10.01
C PHE A 138 -11.79 -6.31 8.66
N VAL A 139 -12.24 -5.39 7.80
CA VAL A 139 -11.61 -5.15 6.49
C VAL A 139 -10.16 -4.71 6.66
N PHE A 140 -9.87 -3.75 7.53
CA PHE A 140 -8.50 -3.27 7.75
C PHE A 140 -7.62 -4.29 8.50
N ALA A 141 -8.20 -5.22 9.27
CA ALA A 141 -7.44 -6.27 9.94
C ALA A 141 -6.91 -7.31 8.96
N ILE A 142 -7.74 -7.79 8.01
CA ILE A 142 -7.44 -8.97 7.18
C ILE A 142 -7.21 -8.69 5.70
N SER A 143 -7.49 -7.48 5.20
CA SER A 143 -7.23 -7.14 3.79
C SER A 143 -5.74 -7.30 3.50
N TYR A 144 -5.43 -8.06 2.44
CA TYR A 144 -4.06 -8.32 2.03
C TYR A 144 -3.29 -7.02 1.76
N PHE A 145 -3.92 -6.03 1.12
CA PHE A 145 -3.31 -4.72 0.88
C PHE A 145 -2.79 -4.07 2.17
N PHE A 146 -3.63 -4.00 3.22
CA PHE A 146 -3.26 -3.34 4.47
C PHE A 146 -2.37 -4.20 5.37
N VAL A 147 -2.40 -5.52 5.26
CA VAL A 147 -1.43 -6.40 5.95
C VAL A 147 -0.07 -6.27 5.30
N HIS A 148 0.00 -6.31 3.96
CA HIS A 148 1.25 -6.20 3.21
C HIS A 148 1.97 -4.89 3.49
N TYR A 149 1.33 -3.74 3.23
CA TYR A 149 1.93 -2.43 3.48
C TYR A 149 2.00 -2.05 4.97
N GLY A 150 1.23 -2.71 5.83
CA GLY A 150 1.32 -2.61 7.29
C GLY A 150 2.43 -3.46 7.91
N SER A 151 3.27 -4.12 7.11
CA SER A 151 4.39 -4.96 7.55
C SER A 151 5.66 -4.70 6.73
N GLU A 152 5.75 -3.58 6.07
CA GLU A 152 6.88 -3.14 5.25
C GLU A 152 7.51 -1.89 5.88
N ALA A 153 8.85 -1.83 5.95
CA ALA A 153 9.57 -0.68 6.52
C ALA A 153 9.49 0.54 5.59
N ARG A 154 8.24 1.02 5.37
CA ARG A 154 7.87 2.12 4.48
C ARG A 154 6.78 2.99 5.10
N GLY A 155 6.47 4.13 4.49
CA GLY A 155 5.54 5.12 5.01
C GLY A 155 4.05 4.80 4.88
N TYR A 156 3.65 3.76 4.14
CA TYR A 156 2.23 3.50 3.78
C TYR A 156 1.33 3.24 4.99
N ALA A 157 1.82 2.52 6.00
CA ALA A 157 1.05 2.24 7.21
C ALA A 157 0.75 3.50 8.03
N GLY A 158 1.76 4.38 8.17
CA GLY A 158 1.60 5.67 8.86
C GLY A 158 0.62 6.58 8.12
N MET A 159 0.72 6.65 6.79
CA MET A 159 -0.24 7.38 5.96
C MET A 159 -1.66 6.81 6.10
N THR A 160 -1.83 5.49 6.03
CA THR A 160 -3.15 4.83 6.18
C THR A 160 -3.81 5.20 7.51
N LEU A 161 -3.06 5.13 8.61
CA LEU A 161 -3.53 5.56 9.93
C LEU A 161 -3.94 7.03 9.91
N ALA A 162 -3.10 7.90 9.34
CA ALA A 162 -3.35 9.34 9.25
C ALA A 162 -4.61 9.67 8.45
N VAL A 163 -4.82 9.02 7.30
CA VAL A 163 -6.04 9.20 6.48
C VAL A 163 -7.29 8.80 7.25
N LEU A 164 -7.27 7.68 7.97
CA LEU A 164 -8.42 7.21 8.75
C LEU A 164 -8.75 8.15 9.92
N LEU A 165 -7.73 8.64 10.62
CA LEU A 165 -7.88 9.65 11.67
C LEU A 165 -8.44 10.96 11.11
N ALA A 166 -7.86 11.45 9.99
CA ALA A 166 -8.30 12.67 9.34
C ALA A 166 -9.75 12.55 8.81
N TYR A 167 -10.11 11.40 8.20
CA TYR A 167 -11.48 11.13 7.74
C TYR A 167 -12.50 11.21 8.89
N GLY A 168 -12.21 10.53 10.02
CA GLY A 168 -13.06 10.60 11.21
C GLY A 168 -13.17 12.01 11.80
N LEU A 169 -12.06 12.76 11.83
CA LEU A 169 -12.03 14.14 12.33
C LEU A 169 -12.78 15.10 11.40
N VAL A 170 -12.60 14.99 10.09
CA VAL A 170 -13.36 15.80 9.11
C VAL A 170 -14.86 15.56 9.27
N ASP A 171 -15.29 14.31 9.38
CA ASP A 171 -16.70 14.00 9.58
C ASP A 171 -17.22 14.56 10.91
N ALA A 172 -16.43 14.50 12.00
CA ALA A 172 -16.77 15.09 13.29
C ALA A 172 -16.89 16.64 13.20
N ILE A 173 -15.92 17.31 12.57
CA ILE A 173 -15.92 18.77 12.39
C ILE A 173 -17.13 19.21 11.57
N LEU A 174 -17.47 18.47 10.52
CA LEU A 174 -18.62 18.80 9.68
C LEU A 174 -19.96 18.60 10.41
N ALA A 175 -20.07 17.60 11.27
CA ALA A 175 -21.30 17.30 12.02
C ALA A 175 -21.45 18.18 13.28
N GLU A 176 -20.40 18.26 14.10
CA GLU A 176 -20.46 18.81 15.46
C GLU A 176 -19.93 20.25 15.56
N GLY A 177 -19.14 20.68 14.58
CA GLY A 177 -18.49 21.99 14.55
C GLY A 177 -16.97 21.91 14.71
N ALA A 178 -16.30 22.97 14.24
CA ALA A 178 -14.86 23.11 14.34
C ALA A 178 -14.49 23.63 15.73
N SER A 179 -13.75 22.84 16.50
CA SER A 179 -13.09 23.30 17.72
C SER A 179 -11.58 23.42 17.47
N ARG A 180 -10.88 24.25 18.28
CA ARG A 180 -9.42 24.34 18.21
C ARG A 180 -8.76 22.97 18.37
N ARG A 181 -9.27 22.12 19.27
CA ARG A 181 -8.73 20.77 19.50
C ARG A 181 -8.89 19.86 18.27
N SER A 182 -10.08 19.88 17.65
CA SER A 182 -10.33 19.05 16.46
C SER A 182 -9.50 19.51 15.24
N LEU A 183 -9.30 20.83 15.07
CA LEU A 183 -8.45 21.36 14.01
C LEU A 183 -6.96 21.06 14.24
N LEU A 184 -6.46 21.14 15.47
CA LEU A 184 -5.09 20.75 15.81
C LEU A 184 -4.87 19.25 15.65
N ALA A 185 -5.83 18.41 16.04
CA ALA A 185 -5.76 16.96 15.81
C ALA A 185 -5.77 16.62 14.32
N LEU A 186 -6.58 17.34 13.51
CA LEU A 186 -6.58 17.20 12.06
C LEU A 186 -5.23 17.62 11.45
N ALA A 187 -4.66 18.75 11.90
CA ALA A 187 -3.35 19.20 11.46
C ALA A 187 -2.25 18.18 11.81
N ALA A 188 -2.27 17.63 13.02
CA ALA A 188 -1.31 16.63 13.44
C ALA A 188 -1.44 15.33 12.62
N ALA A 189 -2.67 14.87 12.35
CA ALA A 189 -2.89 13.70 11.51
C ALA A 189 -2.40 13.92 10.07
N ILE A 190 -2.72 15.06 9.46
CA ILE A 190 -2.29 15.38 8.09
C ILE A 190 -0.78 15.56 8.01
N GLY A 191 -0.18 16.32 8.92
CA GLY A 191 1.27 16.54 8.95
C GLY A 191 2.04 15.23 9.13
N PHE A 192 1.66 14.40 10.11
CA PHE A 192 2.24 13.07 10.29
C PHE A 192 2.07 12.18 9.05
N GLY A 193 0.88 12.19 8.44
CA GLY A 193 0.60 11.43 7.23
C GLY A 193 1.48 11.85 6.05
N THR A 194 1.68 13.16 5.86
CA THR A 194 2.52 13.70 4.77
C THR A 194 4.01 13.38 4.99
N PHE A 195 4.51 13.45 6.23
CA PHE A 195 5.85 12.97 6.57
C PHE A 195 5.98 11.45 6.44
N SER A 196 4.89 10.70 6.63
CA SER A 196 4.90 9.27 6.39
C SER A 196 4.97 8.94 4.90
N HIS A 197 4.12 9.57 4.07
CA HIS A 197 4.12 9.36 2.62
C HIS A 197 3.45 10.52 1.89
N LEU A 198 4.06 11.01 0.80
CA LEU A 198 3.57 12.17 0.05
C LEU A 198 2.18 11.96 -0.59
N THR A 199 1.75 10.74 -0.86
CA THR A 199 0.37 10.46 -1.32
C THR A 199 -0.71 10.88 -0.30
N MET A 200 -0.34 11.22 0.93
CA MET A 200 -1.24 11.88 1.88
C MET A 200 -1.81 13.19 1.34
N ILE A 201 -1.12 13.87 0.43
CA ILE A 201 -1.60 15.11 -0.22
C ILE A 201 -2.87 14.82 -1.01
N GLU A 202 -2.94 13.70 -1.71
CA GLU A 202 -4.14 13.26 -2.45
C GLU A 202 -5.31 13.03 -1.49
N ALA A 203 -5.05 12.32 -0.38
CA ALA A 203 -6.06 12.09 0.65
C ALA A 203 -6.52 13.40 1.29
N SER A 204 -5.60 14.32 1.57
CA SER A 204 -5.90 15.65 2.13
C SER A 204 -6.75 16.49 1.18
N GLY A 205 -6.42 16.46 -0.13
CA GLY A 205 -7.22 17.09 -1.18
C GLY A 205 -8.61 16.47 -1.30
N ALA A 206 -8.73 15.13 -1.26
CA ALA A 206 -10.01 14.44 -1.28
C ALA A 206 -10.88 14.77 -0.05
N LEU A 207 -10.28 14.90 1.15
CA LEU A 207 -10.97 15.29 2.36
C LEU A 207 -11.42 16.77 2.32
N ALA A 208 -10.56 17.67 1.83
CA ALA A 208 -10.90 19.09 1.64
C ALA A 208 -12.04 19.25 0.62
N LEU A 209 -11.99 18.52 -0.51
CA LEU A 209 -13.06 18.50 -1.50
C LEU A 209 -14.35 17.92 -0.93
N THR A 210 -14.27 16.87 -0.10
CA THR A 210 -15.42 16.30 0.62
C THR A 210 -16.08 17.36 1.51
N ALA A 211 -15.28 18.12 2.26
CA ALA A 211 -15.79 19.22 3.09
C ALA A 211 -16.44 20.33 2.24
N LEU A 212 -15.80 20.69 1.13
CA LEU A 212 -16.32 21.69 0.21
C LEU A 212 -17.66 21.24 -0.42
N LEU A 213 -17.78 20.01 -0.87
CA LEU A 213 -19.03 19.50 -1.45
C LEU A 213 -20.18 19.39 -0.43
N ARG A 214 -19.84 19.37 0.87
CA ARG A 214 -20.83 19.38 1.96
C ARG A 214 -21.14 20.77 2.52
N PHE A 215 -20.51 21.86 2.01
CA PHE A 215 -20.58 23.20 2.60
C PHE A 215 -22.00 23.75 2.78
N ARG A 216 -22.92 23.43 1.88
CA ARG A 216 -24.33 23.86 1.95
C ARG A 216 -25.05 23.36 3.22
N ARG A 217 -24.60 22.22 3.79
CA ARG A 217 -25.19 21.61 4.98
C ARG A 217 -24.43 21.98 6.27
N CYS A 218 -23.11 22.13 6.20
CA CYS A 218 -22.26 22.33 7.37
C CYS A 218 -21.71 23.76 7.52
N GLY A 219 -21.90 24.61 6.52
CA GLY A 219 -21.40 26.00 6.48
C GLY A 219 -20.03 26.12 5.81
N LEU A 220 -19.86 27.17 5.02
CA LEU A 220 -18.62 27.44 4.25
C LEU A 220 -17.40 27.58 5.18
N GLY A 221 -17.55 28.21 6.35
CA GLY A 221 -16.44 28.42 7.29
C GLY A 221 -15.78 27.13 7.76
N ARG A 222 -16.56 26.04 7.98
CA ARG A 222 -16.00 24.73 8.34
C ARG A 222 -15.24 24.09 7.18
N ALA A 223 -15.79 24.16 5.96
CA ALA A 223 -15.13 23.66 4.77
C ALA A 223 -13.81 24.38 4.50
N VAL A 224 -13.79 25.70 4.61
CA VAL A 224 -12.58 26.55 4.48
C VAL A 224 -11.56 26.20 5.57
N ALA A 225 -11.98 26.05 6.83
CA ALA A 225 -11.08 25.69 7.93
C ALA A 225 -10.42 24.32 7.70
N ILE A 226 -11.18 23.31 7.24
CA ILE A 226 -10.64 21.98 6.89
C ILE A 226 -9.63 22.11 5.75
N GLY A 227 -9.97 22.81 4.66
CA GLY A 227 -9.08 23.03 3.52
C GLY A 227 -7.80 23.77 3.90
N ALA A 228 -7.90 24.82 4.72
CA ALA A 228 -6.74 25.57 5.22
C ALA A 228 -5.83 24.69 6.08
N VAL A 229 -6.41 23.90 7.00
CA VAL A 229 -5.63 22.96 7.83
C VAL A 229 -4.96 21.90 6.96
N ALA A 230 -5.69 21.35 5.97
CA ALA A 230 -5.14 20.36 5.06
C ALA A 230 -3.93 20.89 4.27
N GLY A 231 -4.03 22.12 3.74
CA GLY A 231 -2.93 22.77 3.05
C GLY A 231 -1.76 23.10 3.98
N LEU A 232 -2.01 23.84 5.05
CA LEU A 232 -0.96 24.31 5.96
C LEU A 232 -0.21 23.17 6.66
N ALA A 233 -0.91 22.11 7.08
CA ALA A 233 -0.28 20.96 7.75
C ALA A 233 0.60 20.13 6.82
N SER A 234 0.36 20.17 5.51
CA SER A 234 1.19 19.51 4.51
C SER A 234 2.47 20.26 4.17
N LEU A 235 2.52 21.58 4.37
CA LEU A 235 3.63 22.44 3.94
C LEU A 235 5.00 22.04 4.48
N PRO A 236 5.18 21.66 5.77
CA PRO A 236 6.51 21.27 6.27
C PRO A 236 7.11 20.08 5.53
N ALA A 237 6.33 19.03 5.28
CA ALA A 237 6.80 17.85 4.55
C ALA A 237 7.04 18.16 3.06
N LEU A 238 6.16 18.97 2.44
CA LEU A 238 6.35 19.46 1.07
C LEU A 238 7.60 20.33 0.94
N PHE A 239 7.88 21.17 1.92
CA PHE A 239 9.11 21.96 1.95
C PHE A 239 10.35 21.05 1.99
N CYS A 240 10.38 20.06 2.89
CA CYS A 240 11.48 19.11 2.98
C CYS A 240 11.69 18.36 1.65
N PHE A 241 10.62 17.88 1.04
CA PHE A 241 10.69 17.21 -0.26
C PHE A 241 11.16 18.15 -1.37
N ALA A 242 10.58 19.34 -1.48
CA ALA A 242 10.95 20.31 -2.51
C ALA A 242 12.41 20.76 -2.37
N TYR A 243 12.87 20.95 -1.13
CA TYR A 243 14.27 21.28 -0.85
C TYR A 243 15.20 20.17 -1.37
N GLY A 244 14.91 18.90 -1.05
CA GLY A 244 15.67 17.77 -1.58
C GLY A 244 15.58 17.64 -3.09
N ALA A 245 14.39 17.85 -3.68
CA ALA A 245 14.18 17.73 -5.13
C ALA A 245 14.91 18.81 -5.96
N LEU A 246 15.27 19.93 -5.34
CA LEU A 246 16.10 20.99 -5.97
C LEU A 246 17.61 20.70 -5.89
N ALA A 247 18.03 19.69 -5.13
CA ALA A 247 19.44 19.31 -5.03
C ALA A 247 19.94 18.70 -6.35
N PRO A 248 21.18 19.03 -6.77
CA PRO A 248 21.74 18.52 -8.04
C PRO A 248 21.88 17.01 -8.11
N ASP A 249 21.95 16.35 -6.96
CA ASP A 249 22.11 14.91 -6.80
C ASP A 249 20.77 14.18 -6.48
N PHE A 250 19.64 14.87 -6.67
CA PHE A 250 18.34 14.26 -6.44
C PHE A 250 18.12 13.06 -7.36
N GLN A 251 17.76 11.94 -6.77
CA GLN A 251 17.54 10.69 -7.48
C GLN A 251 16.04 10.33 -7.44
N VAL A 252 15.54 9.90 -8.59
CA VAL A 252 14.17 9.40 -8.76
C VAL A 252 14.27 7.95 -9.23
N GLY A 253 13.41 7.10 -8.69
CA GLY A 253 13.30 5.72 -9.15
C GLY A 253 12.89 5.63 -10.63
N ALA A 254 13.02 4.44 -11.22
CA ALA A 254 12.66 4.23 -12.62
C ALA A 254 11.20 4.63 -12.88
N MET A 255 10.99 5.54 -13.83
CA MET A 255 9.67 6.00 -14.24
C MET A 255 9.18 5.24 -15.47
N VAL A 256 8.00 4.65 -15.37
CA VAL A 256 7.32 4.00 -16.49
C VAL A 256 6.25 4.94 -17.03
N PRO A 257 6.27 5.29 -18.34
CA PRO A 257 5.26 6.18 -18.92
C PRO A 257 3.84 5.63 -18.74
N LEU A 258 2.89 6.54 -18.52
CA LEU A 258 1.50 6.17 -18.40
C LEU A 258 0.97 5.57 -19.71
N SER A 259 0.30 4.43 -19.60
CA SER A 259 -0.51 3.84 -20.67
C SER A 259 -1.79 3.24 -20.08
N PRO A 260 -2.83 2.95 -20.87
CA PRO A 260 -4.03 2.30 -20.39
C PRO A 260 -3.77 0.96 -19.67
N ALA A 261 -2.83 0.14 -20.18
CA ALA A 261 -2.46 -1.13 -19.59
C ALA A 261 -1.75 -0.95 -18.25
N ILE A 262 -0.75 -0.06 -18.17
CA ILE A 262 -0.02 0.30 -16.95
C ILE A 262 -0.97 0.81 -15.86
N PHE A 263 -1.91 1.66 -16.24
CA PHE A 263 -2.91 2.17 -15.32
C PHE A 263 -3.87 1.06 -14.85
N ALA A 264 -4.37 0.24 -15.78
CA ALA A 264 -5.26 -0.87 -15.47
C ALA A 264 -4.60 -1.87 -14.51
N GLU A 265 -3.34 -2.24 -14.76
CA GLU A 265 -2.55 -3.13 -13.88
C GLU A 265 -2.51 -2.60 -12.42
N GLY A 266 -2.19 -1.32 -12.24
CA GLY A 266 -2.07 -0.73 -10.91
C GLY A 266 -3.39 -0.65 -10.15
N VAL A 267 -4.44 -0.12 -10.79
CA VAL A 267 -5.77 0.04 -10.15
C VAL A 267 -6.43 -1.32 -9.92
N ALA A 268 -6.33 -2.25 -10.89
CA ALA A 268 -6.83 -3.62 -10.72
C ALA A 268 -6.04 -4.37 -9.63
N GLY A 269 -4.72 -4.24 -9.62
CA GLY A 269 -3.87 -4.79 -8.56
C GLY A 269 -4.24 -4.25 -7.17
N MET A 270 -4.49 -2.95 -7.03
CA MET A 270 -4.99 -2.33 -5.81
C MET A 270 -6.35 -2.89 -5.40
N ALA A 271 -7.32 -2.95 -6.31
CA ALA A 271 -8.66 -3.47 -6.02
C ALA A 271 -8.60 -4.97 -5.65
N ARG A 272 -7.80 -5.76 -6.38
CA ARG A 272 -7.55 -7.18 -6.12
C ARG A 272 -7.02 -7.40 -4.71
N ALA A 273 -5.99 -6.67 -4.33
CA ALA A 273 -5.36 -6.81 -3.02
C ALA A 273 -6.24 -6.28 -1.88
N THR A 274 -7.04 -5.24 -2.14
CA THR A 274 -7.91 -4.61 -1.13
C THR A 274 -9.15 -5.46 -0.85
N LEU A 275 -9.78 -6.03 -1.87
CA LEU A 275 -11.06 -6.74 -1.76
C LEU A 275 -10.95 -8.27 -1.87
N GLY A 276 -9.74 -8.82 -2.07
CA GLY A 276 -9.54 -10.27 -2.16
C GLY A 276 -9.99 -10.87 -3.49
N PHE A 277 -9.99 -10.12 -4.60
CA PHE A 277 -10.31 -10.71 -5.90
C PHE A 277 -9.27 -11.74 -6.31
N PRO A 278 -9.69 -12.82 -7.03
CA PRO A 278 -8.77 -13.87 -7.44
C PRO A 278 -7.71 -13.37 -8.43
N ARG A 279 -6.55 -14.04 -8.43
CA ARG A 279 -5.50 -13.85 -9.43
C ARG A 279 -5.92 -14.48 -10.76
N GLY A 280 -5.34 -13.98 -11.86
CA GLY A 280 -5.61 -14.51 -13.21
C GLY A 280 -6.88 -13.96 -13.88
N VAL A 281 -7.63 -13.09 -13.21
CA VAL A 281 -8.68 -12.31 -13.85
C VAL A 281 -8.02 -11.16 -14.61
N ASP A 282 -8.42 -10.95 -15.86
CA ASP A 282 -8.01 -9.82 -16.71
C ASP A 282 -8.23 -8.49 -15.99
N ASP A 283 -7.26 -7.58 -16.08
CA ASP A 283 -7.28 -6.34 -15.30
C ASP A 283 -8.42 -5.41 -15.71
N PHE A 284 -8.78 -5.33 -16.99
CA PHE A 284 -9.92 -4.52 -17.43
C PHE A 284 -11.27 -5.11 -16.99
N ALA A 285 -11.40 -6.44 -17.05
CA ALA A 285 -12.59 -7.13 -16.55
C ALA A 285 -12.74 -6.93 -15.03
N LEU A 286 -11.62 -7.00 -14.29
CA LEU A 286 -11.61 -6.74 -12.85
C LEU A 286 -11.99 -5.30 -12.53
N LEU A 287 -11.45 -4.31 -13.26
CA LEU A 287 -11.82 -2.91 -13.09
C LEU A 287 -13.32 -2.69 -13.33
N GLY A 288 -13.88 -3.31 -14.37
CA GLY A 288 -15.32 -3.27 -14.61
C GLY A 288 -16.12 -3.83 -13.43
N ALA A 289 -15.77 -5.02 -12.96
CA ALA A 289 -16.44 -5.67 -11.82
C ALA A 289 -16.30 -4.87 -10.51
N ALA A 290 -15.09 -4.41 -10.19
CA ALA A 290 -14.83 -3.60 -8.99
C ALA A 290 -15.54 -2.25 -9.06
N GLY A 291 -15.56 -1.61 -10.23
CA GLY A 291 -16.28 -0.35 -10.47
C GLY A 291 -17.79 -0.51 -10.29
N LEU A 292 -18.39 -1.54 -10.87
CA LEU A 292 -19.80 -1.84 -10.69
C LEU A 292 -20.16 -2.14 -9.22
N LEU A 293 -19.32 -2.92 -8.54
CA LEU A 293 -19.49 -3.17 -7.12
C LEU A 293 -19.40 -1.86 -6.31
N ALA A 294 -18.41 -1.02 -6.57
CA ALA A 294 -18.25 0.25 -5.88
C ALA A 294 -19.45 1.19 -6.12
N LEU A 295 -19.95 1.29 -7.36
CA LEU A 295 -21.16 2.06 -7.70
C LEU A 295 -22.40 1.52 -6.97
N GLY A 296 -22.57 0.19 -6.93
CA GLY A 296 -23.65 -0.46 -6.20
C GLY A 296 -23.61 -0.17 -4.70
N LEU A 297 -22.41 -0.20 -4.10
CA LEU A 297 -22.22 0.13 -2.67
C LEU A 297 -22.43 1.62 -2.40
N LEU A 298 -21.98 2.51 -3.29
CA LEU A 298 -22.27 3.94 -3.18
C LEU A 298 -23.77 4.21 -3.22
N ALA A 299 -24.51 3.50 -4.08
CA ALA A 299 -25.97 3.71 -4.23
C ALA A 299 -26.75 3.42 -2.94
N VAL A 300 -26.28 2.53 -2.07
CA VAL A 300 -26.96 2.17 -0.82
C VAL A 300 -26.54 3.03 0.39
N LEU A 301 -25.49 3.82 0.26
CA LEU A 301 -25.03 4.72 1.33
C LEU A 301 -25.83 6.05 1.34
N PRO A 302 -25.95 6.73 2.48
CA PRO A 302 -26.44 8.10 2.54
C PRO A 302 -25.45 9.06 1.84
N ALA A 303 -25.98 10.16 1.30
CA ALA A 303 -25.23 11.08 0.45
C ALA A 303 -23.91 11.57 1.09
N GLU A 304 -23.92 11.83 2.38
CA GLU A 304 -22.75 12.30 3.12
C GLU A 304 -21.60 11.29 3.18
N ARG A 305 -21.96 10.00 3.17
CA ARG A 305 -20.97 8.89 3.23
C ARG A 305 -20.44 8.49 1.86
N ARG A 306 -21.08 8.94 0.78
CA ARG A 306 -20.65 8.63 -0.59
C ARG A 306 -19.47 9.46 -1.07
N ILE A 307 -19.34 10.71 -0.58
CA ILE A 307 -18.49 11.74 -1.21
C ILE A 307 -17.02 11.35 -1.15
N PHE A 308 -16.46 11.10 0.04
CA PHE A 308 -15.05 10.73 0.16
C PHE A 308 -14.71 9.44 -0.59
N PRO A 309 -15.44 8.32 -0.43
CA PRO A 309 -15.15 7.12 -1.20
C PRO A 309 -15.28 7.32 -2.73
N ALA A 310 -16.24 8.11 -3.19
CA ALA A 310 -16.38 8.38 -4.63
C ALA A 310 -15.18 9.17 -5.18
N ILE A 311 -14.71 10.19 -4.45
CA ILE A 311 -13.51 10.95 -4.83
C ILE A 311 -12.28 10.04 -4.79
N ALA A 312 -12.10 9.26 -3.73
CA ALA A 312 -10.93 8.40 -3.56
C ALA A 312 -10.87 7.28 -4.61
N VAL A 313 -12.00 6.58 -4.86
CA VAL A 313 -12.04 5.40 -5.74
C VAL A 313 -12.10 5.77 -7.21
N PHE A 314 -12.78 6.85 -7.58
CA PHE A 314 -12.95 7.26 -8.98
C PHE A 314 -12.23 8.57 -9.29
N GLY A 315 -12.36 9.58 -8.44
CA GLY A 315 -11.81 10.91 -8.70
C GLY A 315 -10.28 10.93 -8.76
N LEU A 316 -9.60 10.31 -7.80
CA LEU A 316 -8.13 10.31 -7.77
C LEU A 316 -7.52 9.50 -8.93
N PRO A 317 -7.95 8.27 -9.24
CA PRO A 317 -7.45 7.56 -10.42
C PRO A 317 -7.68 8.34 -11.72
N LEU A 318 -8.84 8.99 -11.90
CA LEU A 318 -9.09 9.87 -13.06
C LEU A 318 -8.16 11.09 -13.07
N LEU A 319 -7.85 11.66 -11.90
CA LEU A 319 -6.87 12.75 -11.79
C LEU A 319 -5.47 12.30 -12.20
N HIS A 320 -5.05 11.07 -11.83
CA HIS A 320 -3.75 10.51 -12.24
C HIS A 320 -3.67 10.38 -13.76
N ILE A 321 -4.74 9.92 -14.41
CA ILE A 321 -4.82 9.87 -15.89
C ILE A 321 -4.73 11.28 -16.47
N ALA A 322 -5.54 12.22 -15.96
CA ALA A 322 -5.60 13.58 -16.49
C ALA A 322 -4.26 14.34 -16.32
N ALA A 323 -3.54 14.07 -15.25
CA ALA A 323 -2.22 14.62 -14.97
C ALA A 323 -1.06 13.88 -15.68
N GLY A 324 -1.33 12.74 -16.34
CA GLY A 324 -0.31 11.96 -17.02
C GLY A 324 0.76 11.38 -16.09
N LEU A 325 0.41 11.06 -14.85
CA LEU A 325 1.39 10.62 -13.83
C LEU A 325 2.03 9.29 -14.24
N PRO A 326 3.37 9.17 -14.19
CA PRO A 326 4.08 7.94 -14.55
C PRO A 326 3.94 6.86 -13.45
N SER A 327 4.40 5.64 -13.77
CA SER A 327 4.58 4.52 -12.83
C SER A 327 3.29 4.04 -12.14
N GLN A 328 2.13 4.23 -12.79
CA GLN A 328 0.82 3.90 -12.22
C GLN A 328 0.53 2.38 -12.13
N GLN A 329 1.43 1.51 -12.60
CA GLN A 329 1.33 0.04 -12.47
C GLN A 329 1.45 -0.46 -11.02
N TYR A 330 1.97 0.37 -10.11
CA TYR A 330 2.17 -0.07 -8.73
C TYR A 330 0.92 0.18 -7.87
N PRO A 331 0.28 -0.86 -7.30
CA PRO A 331 -0.90 -0.72 -6.43
C PRO A 331 -0.72 0.27 -5.28
N ARG A 332 0.51 0.46 -4.78
CA ARG A 332 0.85 1.38 -3.69
C ARG A 332 0.58 2.85 -4.02
N PHE A 333 0.66 3.26 -5.28
CA PHE A 333 0.36 4.65 -5.68
C PHE A 333 -1.15 4.95 -5.64
N HIS A 334 -1.99 3.92 -5.56
CA HIS A 334 -3.43 4.04 -5.39
C HIS A 334 -3.89 3.81 -3.94
N SER A 335 -3.00 4.03 -2.94
CA SER A 335 -3.30 3.74 -1.53
C SER A 335 -4.49 4.52 -0.98
N THR A 336 -4.69 5.79 -1.39
CA THR A 336 -5.88 6.56 -1.00
C THR A 336 -7.17 5.96 -1.57
N ALA A 337 -7.12 5.45 -2.82
CA ALA A 337 -8.24 4.74 -3.42
C ALA A 337 -8.52 3.41 -2.71
N ALA A 338 -7.49 2.67 -2.29
CA ALA A 338 -7.62 1.45 -1.48
C ALA A 338 -8.33 1.72 -0.15
N ILE A 339 -7.95 2.80 0.56
CA ILE A 339 -8.61 3.21 1.81
C ILE A 339 -10.08 3.57 1.55
N GLY A 340 -10.36 4.37 0.52
CA GLY A 340 -11.73 4.73 0.12
C GLY A 340 -12.57 3.50 -0.22
N LEU A 341 -12.00 2.54 -0.96
CA LEU A 341 -12.66 1.29 -1.35
C LEU A 341 -12.94 0.38 -0.14
N ALA A 342 -12.01 0.29 0.80
CA ALA A 342 -12.19 -0.48 2.04
C ALA A 342 -13.28 0.12 2.94
N LEU A 343 -13.30 1.44 3.13
CA LEU A 343 -14.36 2.14 3.85
C LEU A 343 -15.71 1.96 3.16
N LEU A 344 -15.76 2.08 1.84
CA LEU A 344 -16.95 1.87 1.03
C LEU A 344 -17.49 0.44 1.18
N ALA A 345 -16.61 -0.56 1.13
CA ALA A 345 -16.98 -1.97 1.33
C ALA A 345 -17.57 -2.19 2.72
N ALA A 346 -16.94 -1.68 3.76
CA ALA A 346 -17.40 -1.82 5.15
C ALA A 346 -18.75 -1.12 5.40
N GLU A 347 -18.85 0.17 5.06
CA GLU A 347 -20.05 0.97 5.29
C GLU A 347 -21.19 0.54 4.37
N GLY A 348 -20.91 0.19 3.11
CA GLY A 348 -21.88 -0.31 2.13
C GLY A 348 -22.45 -1.67 2.55
N CYS A 349 -21.62 -2.62 3.01
CA CYS A 349 -22.09 -3.89 3.56
C CYS A 349 -22.91 -3.69 4.84
N ALA A 350 -22.56 -2.74 5.71
CA ALA A 350 -23.38 -2.38 6.88
C ALA A 350 -24.76 -1.81 6.46
N ALA A 351 -24.80 -0.98 5.43
CA ALA A 351 -26.04 -0.46 4.87
C ALA A 351 -26.92 -1.58 4.29
N LEU A 352 -26.35 -2.49 3.50
CA LEU A 352 -27.04 -3.67 2.97
C LEU A 352 -27.56 -4.58 4.08
N TRP A 353 -26.77 -4.79 5.14
CA TRP A 353 -27.16 -5.62 6.28
C TRP A 353 -28.42 -5.11 6.98
N ARG A 354 -28.56 -3.79 7.10
CA ARG A 354 -29.69 -3.12 7.73
C ARG A 354 -30.93 -3.04 6.84
N ALA A 355 -30.79 -3.20 5.54
CA ALA A 355 -31.84 -2.95 4.56
C ALA A 355 -32.75 -4.16 4.25
N GLY A 356 -32.74 -5.20 5.09
CA GLY A 356 -33.63 -6.36 5.05
C GLY A 356 -32.98 -7.66 4.62
N ALA A 357 -33.70 -8.78 4.73
CA ALA A 357 -33.15 -10.14 4.64
C ALA A 357 -32.41 -10.46 3.33
N ARG A 358 -32.96 -10.05 2.16
CA ARG A 358 -32.33 -10.30 0.86
C ARG A 358 -31.00 -9.55 0.73
N ARG A 359 -30.95 -8.27 1.13
CA ARG A 359 -29.75 -7.45 1.08
C ARG A 359 -28.72 -7.88 2.11
N ARG A 360 -29.17 -8.39 3.28
CA ARG A 360 -28.30 -9.01 4.29
C ARG A 360 -27.56 -10.24 3.74
N ARG A 361 -28.24 -11.10 2.97
CA ARG A 361 -27.57 -12.24 2.30
C ARG A 361 -26.53 -11.75 1.31
N ALA A 362 -26.81 -10.71 0.52
CA ALA A 362 -25.80 -10.12 -0.38
C ALA A 362 -24.58 -9.60 0.39
N ALA A 363 -24.78 -8.87 1.49
CA ALA A 363 -23.68 -8.43 2.34
C ALA A 363 -22.86 -9.62 2.90
N ALA A 364 -23.52 -10.68 3.36
CA ALA A 364 -22.85 -11.87 3.88
C ALA A 364 -22.00 -12.56 2.77
N VAL A 365 -22.53 -12.67 1.54
CA VAL A 365 -21.79 -13.24 0.42
C VAL A 365 -20.58 -12.37 0.07
N LEU A 366 -20.73 -11.04 0.00
CA LEU A 366 -19.61 -10.13 -0.26
C LEU A 366 -18.52 -10.22 0.82
N LEU A 367 -18.90 -10.23 2.08
CA LEU A 367 -17.94 -10.36 3.21
C LEU A 367 -17.28 -11.73 3.23
N GLY A 368 -18.01 -12.82 2.93
CA GLY A 368 -17.46 -14.15 2.80
C GLY A 368 -16.46 -14.26 1.65
N ALA A 369 -16.80 -13.74 0.47
CA ALA A 369 -15.91 -13.70 -0.68
C ALA A 369 -14.64 -12.90 -0.38
N PHE A 370 -14.78 -11.73 0.25
CA PHE A 370 -13.65 -10.92 0.72
C PHE A 370 -12.75 -11.68 1.70
N ALA A 371 -13.33 -12.34 2.71
CA ALA A 371 -12.57 -13.08 3.71
C ALA A 371 -11.79 -14.25 3.08
N ILE A 372 -12.45 -15.03 2.21
CA ILE A 372 -11.83 -16.16 1.51
C ILE A 372 -10.70 -15.66 0.58
N GLY A 373 -10.98 -14.66 -0.25
CA GLY A 373 -10.00 -14.12 -1.18
C GLY A 373 -8.79 -13.50 -0.47
N GLY A 374 -9.03 -12.74 0.60
CA GLY A 374 -7.97 -12.19 1.45
C GLY A 374 -7.13 -13.29 2.12
N ALA A 375 -7.78 -14.34 2.64
CA ALA A 375 -7.07 -15.47 3.24
C ALA A 375 -6.20 -16.21 2.23
N VAL A 376 -6.67 -16.42 1.00
CA VAL A 376 -5.88 -17.07 -0.07
C VAL A 376 -4.66 -16.22 -0.41
N GLN A 377 -4.83 -14.89 -0.58
CA GLN A 377 -3.71 -14.00 -0.90
C GLN A 377 -2.69 -13.92 0.25
N LEU A 378 -3.16 -13.89 1.50
CA LEU A 378 -2.28 -13.92 2.68
C LEU A 378 -1.54 -15.26 2.78
N ALA A 379 -2.20 -16.40 2.51
CA ALA A 379 -1.55 -17.71 2.53
C ALA A 379 -0.42 -17.80 1.51
N ASP A 380 -0.64 -17.30 0.28
CA ASP A 380 0.40 -17.23 -0.75
C ASP A 380 1.55 -16.32 -0.33
N PHE A 381 1.21 -15.14 0.23
CA PHE A 381 2.20 -14.20 0.72
C PHE A 381 3.04 -14.77 1.88
N TYR A 382 2.41 -15.48 2.81
CA TYR A 382 3.13 -16.11 3.91
C TYR A 382 3.99 -17.29 3.47
N ARG A 383 3.61 -17.97 2.39
CA ARG A 383 4.40 -19.05 1.81
C ARG A 383 5.63 -18.57 1.07
N PHE A 384 5.54 -17.49 0.32
CA PHE A 384 6.57 -17.06 -0.62
C PHE A 384 7.26 -15.75 -0.22
N GLY A 385 6.70 -14.95 0.67
CA GLY A 385 7.28 -13.69 1.12
C GLY A 385 7.48 -12.65 0.02
N ARG A 386 8.31 -11.65 0.30
CA ARG A 386 8.73 -10.61 -0.67
C ARG A 386 9.93 -11.04 -1.52
N GLY A 387 10.49 -12.21 -1.26
CA GLY A 387 11.64 -12.81 -1.92
C GLY A 387 12.49 -13.59 -0.91
N HIS A 388 13.37 -14.45 -1.44
CA HIS A 388 14.30 -15.28 -0.69
C HIS A 388 15.73 -14.95 -1.13
N TYR A 389 16.11 -13.68 -0.96
CA TYR A 389 17.37 -13.13 -1.49
C TYR A 389 18.60 -13.68 -0.76
N ALA A 390 18.50 -13.82 0.57
CA ALA A 390 19.57 -14.38 1.37
C ALA A 390 19.87 -15.84 1.00
N ASP A 391 18.85 -16.62 0.64
CA ASP A 391 19.04 -18.02 0.22
C ASP A 391 19.76 -18.11 -1.12
N ALA A 392 19.39 -17.28 -2.10
CA ALA A 392 20.10 -17.19 -3.37
C ALA A 392 21.58 -16.79 -3.17
N VAL A 393 21.83 -15.78 -2.31
CA VAL A 393 23.20 -15.33 -2.02
C VAL A 393 24.01 -16.40 -1.26
N ARG A 394 23.41 -17.22 -0.39
CA ARG A 394 24.08 -18.35 0.26
C ARG A 394 24.58 -19.38 -0.74
N ILE A 395 23.78 -19.73 -1.76
CA ILE A 395 24.24 -20.61 -2.84
C ILE A 395 25.41 -20.00 -3.60
N MET A 396 25.33 -18.69 -3.90
CA MET A 396 26.46 -18.01 -4.54
C MET A 396 27.73 -18.04 -3.67
N ALA A 397 27.59 -18.05 -2.35
CA ALA A 397 28.68 -18.09 -1.36
C ALA A 397 29.40 -19.45 -1.29
N GLU A 398 28.86 -20.52 -1.86
CA GLU A 398 29.54 -21.82 -1.97
C GLU A 398 30.81 -21.72 -2.83
N ARG A 399 30.92 -20.69 -3.67
CA ARG A 399 32.13 -20.34 -4.40
C ARG A 399 32.93 -19.29 -3.65
N LYS A 400 34.27 -19.43 -3.62
CA LYS A 400 35.19 -18.48 -2.96
C LYS A 400 35.02 -17.04 -3.43
N GLU A 401 34.67 -16.86 -4.72
CA GLU A 401 34.35 -15.56 -5.31
C GLU A 401 33.02 -15.71 -6.07
N ALA A 402 31.95 -15.11 -5.52
CA ALA A 402 30.66 -15.09 -6.15
C ALA A 402 30.61 -13.97 -7.21
N ARG A 403 31.12 -14.25 -8.40
CA ARG A 403 30.99 -13.35 -9.56
C ARG A 403 29.64 -13.61 -10.22
N TYR A 404 28.81 -12.58 -10.33
CA TYR A 404 27.47 -12.74 -10.88
C TYR A 404 27.13 -11.66 -11.91
N ALA A 405 26.27 -12.02 -12.86
CA ALA A 405 25.58 -11.07 -13.73
C ALA A 405 24.08 -11.08 -13.45
N VAL A 406 23.44 -9.95 -13.65
CA VAL A 406 21.98 -9.82 -13.58
C VAL A 406 21.44 -9.68 -14.98
N ASP A 407 20.38 -10.42 -15.32
CA ASP A 407 19.69 -10.27 -16.59
C ASP A 407 19.15 -8.84 -16.73
N PHE A 408 19.30 -8.28 -17.90
CA PHE A 408 19.37 -6.88 -18.31
C PHE A 408 18.33 -5.91 -17.75
N ALA A 409 17.25 -6.38 -17.20
CA ALA A 409 16.12 -5.50 -16.95
C ALA A 409 16.23 -4.64 -15.67
N ARG A 410 17.13 -4.96 -14.69
CA ARG A 410 17.05 -4.32 -13.36
C ARG A 410 18.42 -4.19 -12.66
N GLY A 411 19.15 -3.15 -13.02
CA GLY A 411 20.41 -2.79 -12.34
C GLY A 411 20.32 -2.62 -10.82
N GLU A 412 19.15 -2.32 -10.33
CA GLU A 412 18.80 -2.15 -8.91
C GLU A 412 18.96 -3.44 -8.08
N THR A 413 18.85 -4.62 -8.72
CA THR A 413 19.06 -5.93 -8.07
C THR A 413 20.45 -6.05 -7.44
N LYS A 414 21.46 -5.36 -8.00
CA LYS A 414 22.81 -5.33 -7.42
C LYS A 414 22.82 -4.81 -5.98
N ALA A 415 21.99 -3.83 -5.66
CA ALA A 415 21.86 -3.30 -4.30
C ALA A 415 21.32 -4.36 -3.32
N VAL A 416 20.36 -5.17 -3.77
CA VAL A 416 19.78 -6.26 -2.96
C VAL A 416 20.81 -7.35 -2.72
N VAL A 417 21.53 -7.81 -3.78
CA VAL A 417 22.62 -8.79 -3.64
C VAL A 417 23.72 -8.26 -2.72
N ALA A 418 24.17 -7.02 -2.89
CA ALA A 418 25.22 -6.41 -2.08
C ALA A 418 24.83 -6.32 -0.60
N TYR A 419 23.56 -5.96 -0.29
CA TYR A 419 23.06 -5.93 1.08
C TYR A 419 23.09 -7.31 1.74
N HIS A 420 22.52 -8.33 1.08
CA HIS A 420 22.46 -9.69 1.64
C HIS A 420 23.85 -10.34 1.72
N ALA A 421 24.71 -10.11 0.75
CA ALA A 421 26.11 -10.55 0.77
C ALA A 421 26.85 -9.98 1.98
N ARG A 422 26.73 -8.66 2.20
CA ARG A 422 27.30 -7.97 3.38
C ARG A 422 26.83 -8.56 4.72
N LYS A 423 25.51 -8.83 4.83
CA LYS A 423 24.92 -9.45 6.03
C LYS A 423 25.37 -10.90 6.27
N LEU A 424 25.71 -11.61 5.20
CA LEU A 424 26.21 -13.00 5.26
C LEU A 424 27.75 -13.09 5.34
N GLY A 425 28.47 -11.95 5.27
CA GLY A 425 29.94 -11.92 5.25
C GLY A 425 30.54 -12.51 3.97
N VAL A 426 29.82 -12.41 2.85
CA VAL A 426 30.21 -12.95 1.55
C VAL A 426 30.64 -11.84 0.59
N VAL A 427 31.66 -12.11 -0.20
CA VAL A 427 32.07 -11.22 -1.29
C VAL A 427 31.32 -11.64 -2.57
N ALA A 428 30.40 -10.80 -3.04
CA ALA A 428 29.68 -10.96 -4.31
C ALA A 428 29.99 -9.79 -5.24
N THR A 429 30.56 -10.08 -6.39
CA THR A 429 31.00 -9.07 -7.37
C THR A 429 30.12 -9.12 -8.62
N ALA A 430 29.45 -8.01 -8.92
CA ALA A 430 28.67 -7.88 -10.15
C ALA A 430 29.60 -7.72 -11.35
N VAL A 431 29.38 -8.53 -12.39
CA VAL A 431 30.11 -8.48 -13.66
C VAL A 431 29.31 -7.64 -14.67
N SER A 432 29.95 -6.64 -15.25
CA SER A 432 29.38 -5.87 -16.36
C SER A 432 29.53 -6.62 -17.69
N LEU A 433 28.74 -6.23 -18.70
CA LEU A 433 28.87 -6.79 -20.03
C LEU A 433 30.25 -6.59 -20.63
N ALA A 434 30.88 -5.43 -20.37
CA ALA A 434 32.23 -5.12 -20.86
C ALA A 434 33.28 -6.06 -20.26
N GLU A 435 33.07 -6.52 -19.02
CA GLU A 435 34.00 -7.43 -18.33
C GLU A 435 33.69 -8.90 -18.60
N TRP A 436 32.53 -9.21 -19.19
CA TRP A 436 32.03 -10.58 -19.34
C TRP A 436 33.00 -11.50 -20.07
N CYS A 437 33.54 -11.04 -21.20
CA CYS A 437 34.45 -11.85 -22.01
C CYS A 437 35.82 -12.08 -21.35
N ALA A 438 36.34 -11.08 -20.66
CA ALA A 438 37.62 -11.19 -19.94
C ALA A 438 37.47 -12.06 -18.67
N SER A 439 36.36 -11.98 -18.00
CA SER A 439 36.10 -12.69 -16.75
C SER A 439 34.63 -13.05 -16.61
N PRO A 440 34.18 -14.15 -17.26
CA PRO A 440 32.78 -14.52 -17.27
C PRO A 440 32.23 -14.74 -15.86
N PRO A 441 30.95 -14.36 -15.59
CA PRO A 441 30.34 -14.60 -14.28
C PRO A 441 30.20 -16.09 -13.98
N ALA A 442 30.35 -16.45 -12.71
CA ALA A 442 30.04 -17.80 -12.24
C ALA A 442 28.53 -18.03 -12.15
N PHE A 443 27.77 -16.97 -11.88
CA PHE A 443 26.33 -17.02 -11.73
C PHE A 443 25.61 -16.02 -12.62
N LEU A 444 24.43 -16.41 -13.11
CA LEU A 444 23.48 -15.54 -13.78
C LEU A 444 22.20 -15.48 -12.94
N LEU A 445 21.78 -14.25 -12.60
CA LEU A 445 20.56 -13.99 -11.85
C LEU A 445 19.49 -13.43 -12.78
N VAL A 446 18.40 -14.14 -12.95
CA VAL A 446 17.22 -13.71 -13.69
C VAL A 446 16.18 -13.21 -12.70
N VAL A 447 15.64 -12.03 -12.97
CA VAL A 447 14.74 -11.32 -12.05
C VAL A 447 13.36 -11.18 -12.67
N ASP A 448 12.36 -11.64 -11.96
CA ASP A 448 10.96 -11.58 -12.33
C ASP A 448 10.13 -10.77 -11.32
N LEU A 449 8.96 -10.31 -11.77
CA LEU A 449 7.98 -9.70 -10.87
C LEU A 449 7.46 -10.74 -9.87
N PRO A 450 6.98 -10.32 -8.70
CA PRO A 450 6.27 -11.19 -7.78
C PRO A 450 5.11 -11.90 -8.50
N ASP A 451 4.81 -13.11 -8.06
CA ASP A 451 3.78 -13.97 -8.66
C ASP A 451 4.06 -14.43 -10.11
N SER A 452 5.23 -14.11 -10.65
CA SER A 452 5.66 -14.68 -11.93
C SER A 452 5.71 -16.20 -11.79
N ARG A 453 5.05 -16.90 -12.72
CA ARG A 453 5.12 -18.34 -12.89
C ARG A 453 5.96 -18.71 -14.11
N ALA A 454 6.90 -17.83 -14.46
CA ALA A 454 7.76 -18.08 -15.60
C ALA A 454 8.48 -19.43 -15.40
N ASP A 455 8.24 -20.34 -16.31
CA ASP A 455 8.95 -21.61 -16.34
C ASP A 455 10.33 -21.36 -16.97
N HIS A 456 11.31 -21.15 -16.11
CA HIS A 456 12.68 -20.95 -16.57
C HIS A 456 13.29 -22.28 -16.95
N ALA A 457 13.77 -22.38 -18.19
CA ALA A 457 14.47 -23.57 -18.70
C ALA A 457 15.59 -23.98 -17.72
N GLU A 458 15.86 -25.29 -17.65
CA GLU A 458 16.96 -25.79 -16.81
C GLU A 458 18.33 -25.33 -17.28
N ARG A 459 18.48 -25.06 -18.58
CA ARG A 459 19.69 -24.52 -19.20
C ARG A 459 19.39 -23.20 -19.90
N ARG A 460 20.28 -22.21 -19.74
CA ARG A 460 20.20 -20.90 -20.38
C ARG A 460 21.55 -20.46 -20.89
N SER A 461 21.63 -20.05 -22.17
CA SER A 461 22.82 -19.44 -22.73
C SER A 461 22.73 -17.91 -22.63
N ALA A 462 23.75 -17.27 -22.10
CA ALA A 462 23.79 -15.81 -21.89
C ALA A 462 25.19 -15.22 -22.18
N GLY A 463 25.25 -13.90 -22.38
CA GLY A 463 26.45 -13.13 -22.65
C GLY A 463 26.58 -12.67 -24.10
N PRO A 464 27.61 -11.85 -24.40
CA PRO A 464 27.94 -11.41 -25.76
C PRO A 464 28.19 -12.60 -26.68
N GLN A 465 27.95 -12.42 -27.98
CA GLN A 465 28.09 -13.52 -28.96
C GLN A 465 29.49 -14.17 -28.95
N GLU A 466 30.52 -13.34 -28.74
CA GLU A 466 31.94 -13.77 -28.81
C GLU A 466 32.36 -14.61 -27.60
N CYS A 467 31.60 -14.51 -26.46
CA CYS A 467 31.97 -15.19 -25.24
C CYS A 467 30.72 -15.71 -24.47
N ARG A 468 29.75 -16.18 -25.23
CA ARG A 468 28.52 -16.78 -24.71
C ARG A 468 28.85 -17.97 -23.83
N ALA A 469 28.15 -18.08 -22.71
CA ALA A 469 28.33 -19.15 -21.77
C ALA A 469 26.96 -19.83 -21.46
N ASP A 470 27.03 -21.12 -21.19
CA ASP A 470 25.87 -21.90 -20.76
C ASP A 470 25.81 -21.97 -19.24
N PHE A 471 24.59 -21.87 -18.73
CA PHE A 471 24.28 -21.85 -17.31
C PHE A 471 23.21 -22.88 -17.00
N LEU A 472 23.37 -23.62 -15.91
CA LEU A 472 22.38 -24.55 -15.34
C LEU A 472 21.66 -23.92 -14.18
N ARG A 473 20.35 -24.13 -14.10
CA ARG A 473 19.53 -23.65 -12.99
C ARG A 473 19.93 -24.29 -11.67
N ARG A 474 20.28 -23.49 -10.68
CA ARG A 474 20.61 -23.92 -9.31
C ARG A 474 19.44 -23.79 -8.35
N GLY A 475 18.55 -22.83 -8.62
CA GLY A 475 17.38 -22.62 -7.77
C GLY A 475 16.41 -21.57 -8.33
N TYR A 476 15.16 -21.71 -7.91
CA TYR A 476 14.12 -20.71 -8.10
C TYR A 476 13.67 -20.20 -6.73
N PHE A 477 13.68 -18.90 -6.55
CA PHE A 477 13.35 -18.19 -5.33
C PHE A 477 12.09 -17.37 -5.58
N PRO A 478 10.92 -17.94 -5.30
CA PRO A 478 9.65 -17.28 -5.57
C PRO A 478 9.47 -16.05 -4.69
N ALA A 479 8.69 -15.10 -5.18
CA ALA A 479 8.13 -14.01 -4.40
C ALA A 479 6.63 -13.94 -4.65
N SER A 480 5.88 -13.52 -3.67
CA SER A 480 4.45 -13.25 -3.78
C SER A 480 4.17 -11.89 -3.18
N GLY A 481 3.34 -11.12 -3.84
CA GLY A 481 2.88 -9.89 -3.24
C GLY A 481 2.99 -8.65 -4.09
N LEU A 482 2.81 -7.53 -3.40
CA LEU A 482 2.77 -6.19 -4.00
C LEU A 482 4.16 -5.55 -4.06
N SER A 483 5.17 -6.21 -3.50
CA SER A 483 6.56 -5.75 -3.39
C SER A 483 7.52 -6.94 -3.47
N GLY A 484 8.75 -6.67 -3.91
CA GLY A 484 9.78 -7.69 -4.03
C GLY A 484 9.95 -8.24 -5.44
N PHE A 485 10.79 -9.26 -5.57
CA PHE A 485 11.11 -9.92 -6.85
C PHE A 485 11.28 -11.42 -6.65
N ALA A 486 10.84 -12.21 -7.63
CA ALA A 486 11.25 -13.59 -7.75
C ALA A 486 12.60 -13.67 -8.47
N TRP A 487 13.48 -14.59 -8.04
CA TRP A 487 14.79 -14.80 -8.63
C TRP A 487 14.95 -16.23 -9.12
N THR A 488 15.55 -16.39 -10.31
CA THR A 488 16.10 -17.66 -10.77
C THR A 488 17.61 -17.56 -10.84
N LEU A 489 18.31 -18.38 -10.09
CA LEU A 489 19.76 -18.44 -10.05
C LEU A 489 20.25 -19.56 -10.95
N TYR A 490 21.14 -19.22 -11.84
CA TYR A 490 21.85 -20.13 -12.71
C TYR A 490 23.33 -20.13 -12.38
N GLU A 491 24.00 -21.27 -12.48
CA GLU A 491 25.44 -21.42 -12.33
C GLU A 491 26.06 -21.80 -13.69
N ARG A 492 27.19 -21.18 -14.03
CA ARG A 492 27.89 -21.46 -15.28
C ARG A 492 28.38 -22.90 -15.33
N GLU A 493 28.11 -23.61 -16.43
CA GLU A 493 28.71 -24.89 -16.72
C GLU A 493 30.22 -24.72 -16.93
N THR A 494 31.02 -25.30 -16.06
CA THR A 494 32.47 -25.41 -16.23
C THR A 494 32.73 -26.67 -17.02
N ASN A 495 33.27 -26.54 -18.26
CA ASN A 495 33.81 -27.69 -18.97
C ASN A 495 35.20 -28.00 -18.38
N PRO A 496 35.38 -29.15 -17.65
CA PRO A 496 36.66 -29.44 -17.01
C PRO A 496 37.84 -29.48 -17.95
N GLU A 497 37.61 -29.85 -19.22
CA GLU A 497 38.67 -29.95 -20.22
C GLU A 497 39.16 -28.56 -20.71
N ALA A 498 38.30 -27.53 -20.66
CA ALA A 498 38.68 -26.17 -21.07
C ALA A 498 39.49 -25.42 -20.00
N GLU A 499 39.38 -25.78 -18.72
CA GLU A 499 40.15 -25.21 -17.61
C GLU A 499 41.60 -25.71 -17.62
N ILE A 500 41.81 -26.98 -17.94
CA ILE A 500 43.18 -27.56 -18.02
C ILE A 500 43.99 -26.89 -19.14
N THR A 501 43.34 -26.51 -20.24
CA THR A 501 44.03 -25.87 -21.39
C THR A 501 44.36 -24.39 -21.13
N ARG A 502 43.65 -23.70 -20.21
CA ARG A 502 43.94 -22.32 -19.83
C ARG A 502 44.99 -22.20 -18.73
N SER A 503 45.15 -23.18 -17.86
CA SER A 503 46.22 -23.19 -16.84
C SER A 503 47.60 -23.60 -17.41
N ALA A 504 47.62 -24.06 -18.64
CA ALA A 504 48.84 -24.50 -19.35
C ALA A 504 49.38 -23.44 -20.32
N ARG A 505 48.78 -22.28 -20.41
CA ARG A 505 49.25 -21.09 -21.14
C ARG A 505 49.53 -19.93 -20.17
#